data_4835b971cb485266b707a8bd34249737
#
_entry.id   4835b971cb485266b707a8bd34249737
#
_cell.length_a   1.000
_cell.length_b   1.000
_cell.length_c   1.000
_cell.angle_alpha   90.00
_cell.angle_beta   90.00
_cell.angle_gamma   90.00
#
_symmetry.space_group_name_H-M   'P 1'
#
loop_
_entity.id
_entity.type
_entity.pdbx_description
1 polymer ?
#
loop_
_entity_poly.entity_id
_entity_poly.type
_entity_poly.pdbx_seq_one_letter_code
_entity_poly.pdbx_strand_id
1 'polypeptide(L)'
;MAEENVHDKTKDLTQVENAKKVWVKPTITALHTGTINKFGAMRHEQWRDNIDGVPIKELLEKYGSPLFVLSEKRLRENARRLQRAFRARYPQVLFGWSYKTNYLGAVCNVFHQEGACAEVVSAFEYQRARSLGVPGHCILFNGPYKSREILEQAVKEGAHIHIDHLDELYLLEDVAHEAGKEVPVTIRLNFDTGYTEPWSRFGFNVESGQAMDVAWRICS
;
A
#
# COMPACT_ATOMS: atom_id res chain seq x y z
N MET A 1 29.38 26.09 42.95
CA MET A 1 28.69 25.16 43.90
C MET A 1 27.23 25.55 43.92
N ALA A 2 26.42 24.86 43.16
CA ALA A 2 25.00 24.80 43.33
C ALA A 2 24.58 23.49 42.62
N GLU A 3 24.35 22.45 43.44
CA GLU A 3 23.71 21.20 43.05
C GLU A 3 22.23 21.48 42.86
N GLU A 4 21.72 21.45 41.67
CA GLU A 4 20.28 21.49 41.41
C GLU A 4 19.71 20.08 41.32
N ASN A 5 18.78 19.83 42.22
CA ASN A 5 17.97 18.67 42.43
C ASN A 5 17.27 18.16 41.15
N VAL A 6 17.67 16.98 40.69
CA VAL A 6 16.92 16.13 39.75
C VAL A 6 16.18 15.09 40.61
N HIS A 7 15.17 15.50 41.34
CA HIS A 7 14.19 14.59 41.95
C HIS A 7 12.86 15.35 42.05
N ASP A 8 11.91 15.00 41.21
CA ASP A 8 10.48 14.98 41.47
C ASP A 8 9.65 15.20 40.18
N LYS A 9 9.73 14.27 39.27
CA LYS A 9 8.73 14.15 38.14
C LYS A 9 8.16 12.75 37.95
N THR A 10 8.30 11.88 38.92
CA THR A 10 7.81 10.49 38.80
C THR A 10 6.63 10.16 39.71
N LYS A 11 5.96 11.13 40.26
CA LYS A 11 4.84 10.87 41.20
C LYS A 11 3.45 11.28 40.75
N ASP A 12 3.23 11.69 39.53
CA ASP A 12 1.90 12.19 39.11
C ASP A 12 1.19 11.39 38.00
N LEU A 13 1.63 10.15 37.74
CA LEU A 13 1.01 9.27 36.75
C LEU A 13 0.14 8.14 37.32
N THR A 14 -0.08 8.08 38.61
CA THR A 14 -0.84 6.99 39.25
C THR A 14 -2.19 7.38 39.85
N GLN A 15 -2.68 8.57 39.61
CA GLN A 15 -4.03 8.99 40.02
C GLN A 15 -4.85 9.50 38.81
N VAL A 16 -4.91 8.73 37.71
CA VAL A 16 -6.06 8.83 36.85
C VAL A 16 -7.12 7.94 37.48
N GLU A 17 -7.90 8.55 38.40
CA GLU A 17 -9.10 7.95 38.95
C GLU A 17 -9.95 7.38 37.79
N ASN A 18 -10.30 6.10 37.91
CA ASN A 18 -11.31 5.40 37.13
C ASN A 18 -12.71 6.02 37.38
N ALA A 19 -12.87 7.30 37.11
CA ALA A 19 -14.16 7.90 37.01
C ALA A 19 -14.88 7.22 35.84
N LYS A 20 -15.80 6.28 36.13
CA LYS A 20 -16.70 5.69 35.12
C LYS A 20 -17.29 6.83 34.32
N LYS A 21 -16.84 7.00 33.08
CA LYS A 21 -17.44 7.98 32.17
C LYS A 21 -18.93 7.70 32.10
N VAL A 22 -19.74 8.61 32.60
CA VAL A 22 -21.21 8.50 32.50
C VAL A 22 -21.54 8.45 30.99
N TRP A 23 -22.28 7.41 30.60
CA TRP A 23 -22.74 7.29 29.22
C TRP A 23 -23.66 8.46 28.91
N VAL A 24 -23.32 9.23 27.89
CA VAL A 24 -24.16 10.32 27.38
C VAL A 24 -24.71 9.88 26.03
N LYS A 25 -26.03 9.99 25.87
CA LYS A 25 -26.68 9.66 24.59
C LYS A 25 -26.05 10.47 23.47
N PRO A 26 -25.52 9.84 22.40
CA PRO A 26 -24.93 10.59 21.32
C PRO A 26 -26.00 11.45 20.60
N THR A 27 -25.69 12.70 20.38
CA THR A 27 -26.52 13.59 19.58
C THR A 27 -26.16 13.38 18.12
N ILE A 28 -27.10 12.84 17.33
CA ILE A 28 -26.93 12.73 15.89
C ILE A 28 -27.25 14.10 15.29
N THR A 29 -26.22 14.87 14.97
CA THR A 29 -26.37 16.06 14.14
C THR A 29 -26.37 15.63 12.69
N ALA A 30 -27.34 16.11 11.92
CA ALA A 30 -27.32 15.92 10.47
C ALA A 30 -26.04 16.57 9.92
N LEU A 31 -25.08 15.73 9.51
CA LEU A 31 -23.94 16.20 8.76
C LEU A 31 -24.46 16.65 7.40
N HIS A 32 -24.22 17.91 7.04
CA HIS A 32 -24.40 18.34 5.67
C HIS A 32 -23.44 17.51 4.81
N THR A 33 -24.02 16.54 4.13
CA THR A 33 -23.29 15.56 3.32
C THR A 33 -22.41 16.26 2.30
N GLY A 34 -21.16 15.87 2.25
CA GLY A 34 -20.21 16.30 1.22
C GLY A 34 -19.25 17.41 1.61
N THR A 35 -19.32 17.94 2.84
CA THR A 35 -18.46 19.06 3.22
C THR A 35 -17.16 18.66 3.90
N ILE A 36 -17.08 17.46 4.50
CA ILE A 36 -15.88 17.03 5.24
C ILE A 36 -15.53 15.59 4.89
N ASN A 37 -14.31 15.38 4.44
CA ASN A 37 -13.68 14.08 4.34
C ASN A 37 -12.35 14.09 5.12
N LYS A 38 -11.65 12.96 5.18
CA LYS A 38 -10.36 12.86 5.88
C LYS A 38 -9.26 13.80 5.35
N PHE A 39 -9.48 14.47 4.24
CA PHE A 39 -8.54 15.42 3.61
C PHE A 39 -8.99 16.88 3.75
N GLY A 40 -10.02 17.17 4.53
CA GLY A 40 -10.57 18.51 4.77
C GLY A 40 -11.90 18.79 4.06
N ALA A 41 -12.35 20.03 4.15
CA ALA A 41 -13.60 20.44 3.53
C ALA A 41 -13.51 20.39 2.00
N MET A 42 -14.46 19.72 1.38
CA MET A 42 -14.60 19.81 -0.08
C MET A 42 -15.19 21.19 -0.44
N ARG A 43 -14.57 21.88 -1.40
CA ARG A 43 -15.22 23.02 -2.05
C ARG A 43 -16.51 22.50 -2.70
N HIS A 44 -17.59 23.30 -2.64
CA HIS A 44 -18.82 23.01 -3.39
C HIS A 44 -18.44 22.80 -4.88
N GLU A 45 -18.35 21.55 -5.27
CA GLU A 45 -18.24 21.25 -6.71
C GLU A 45 -19.61 21.54 -7.32
N GLN A 46 -19.61 22.22 -8.44
CA GLN A 46 -20.80 22.41 -9.24
C GLN A 46 -21.41 21.02 -9.57
N TRP A 47 -22.74 20.95 -9.56
CA TRP A 47 -23.45 19.74 -9.97
C TRP A 47 -22.94 19.29 -11.33
N ARG A 48 -22.49 18.04 -11.40
CA ARG A 48 -22.05 17.44 -12.66
C ARG A 48 -23.21 16.69 -13.26
N ASP A 49 -23.53 17.02 -14.48
CA ASP A 49 -24.54 16.35 -15.30
C ASP A 49 -23.95 15.36 -16.29
N ASN A 50 -22.61 15.37 -16.41
CA ASN A 50 -21.88 14.48 -17.30
C ASN A 50 -20.55 14.02 -16.69
N ILE A 51 -20.03 12.87 -17.17
CA ILE A 51 -18.70 12.32 -16.88
C ILE A 51 -18.00 12.11 -18.21
N ASP A 52 -16.89 12.82 -18.43
CA ASP A 52 -16.11 12.79 -19.69
C ASP A 52 -16.97 13.03 -20.95
N GLY A 53 -17.98 13.90 -20.84
CA GLY A 53 -18.89 14.23 -21.94
C GLY A 53 -20.09 13.28 -22.08
N VAL A 54 -20.17 12.22 -21.28
CA VAL A 54 -21.33 11.31 -21.27
C VAL A 54 -22.33 11.79 -20.20
N PRO A 55 -23.61 12.06 -20.57
CA PRO A 55 -24.62 12.47 -19.62
C PRO A 55 -24.87 11.40 -18.55
N ILE A 56 -24.92 11.80 -17.27
CA ILE A 56 -25.19 10.88 -16.16
C ILE A 56 -26.54 10.20 -16.33
N LYS A 57 -27.55 10.91 -16.88
CA LYS A 57 -28.86 10.36 -17.17
C LYS A 57 -28.79 9.15 -18.12
N GLU A 58 -28.01 9.27 -19.19
CA GLU A 58 -27.80 8.17 -20.15
C GLU A 58 -27.14 6.96 -19.49
N LEU A 59 -26.13 7.19 -18.63
CA LEU A 59 -25.48 6.11 -17.87
C LEU A 59 -26.48 5.38 -16.96
N LEU A 60 -27.33 6.13 -16.26
CA LEU A 60 -28.33 5.55 -15.35
C LEU A 60 -29.44 4.80 -16.11
N GLU A 61 -29.89 5.33 -17.26
CA GLU A 61 -30.88 4.66 -18.10
C GLU A 61 -30.34 3.33 -18.67
N LYS A 62 -29.06 3.31 -19.04
CA LYS A 62 -28.43 2.13 -19.63
C LYS A 62 -27.99 1.06 -18.62
N TYR A 63 -27.47 1.48 -17.46
CA TYR A 63 -26.82 0.59 -16.51
C TYR A 63 -27.51 0.51 -15.15
N GLY A 64 -28.48 1.37 -14.87
CA GLY A 64 -29.18 1.42 -13.61
C GLY A 64 -28.42 2.15 -12.48
N SER A 65 -28.96 2.04 -11.27
CA SER A 65 -28.44 2.64 -10.03
C SER A 65 -28.51 1.59 -8.91
N PRO A 66 -27.50 1.50 -8.02
CA PRO A 66 -26.28 2.31 -7.95
C PRO A 66 -25.25 1.96 -9.04
N LEU A 67 -24.45 2.95 -9.45
CA LEU A 67 -23.46 2.79 -10.50
C LEU A 67 -22.10 3.40 -10.11
N PHE A 68 -21.01 2.64 -10.26
CA PHE A 68 -19.64 3.15 -10.19
C PHE A 68 -19.13 3.45 -11.59
N VAL A 69 -18.71 4.67 -11.83
CA VAL A 69 -18.18 5.11 -13.12
C VAL A 69 -16.69 5.45 -12.98
N LEU A 70 -15.86 4.83 -13.80
CA LEU A 70 -14.43 5.08 -13.86
C LEU A 70 -14.09 5.81 -15.16
N SER A 71 -13.41 6.94 -15.03
CA SER A 71 -12.96 7.74 -16.17
C SER A 71 -11.57 7.28 -16.61
N GLU A 72 -11.46 6.61 -17.75
CA GLU A 72 -10.17 6.22 -18.32
C GLU A 72 -9.27 7.43 -18.58
N LYS A 73 -9.83 8.51 -19.12
CA LYS A 73 -9.10 9.76 -19.33
C LYS A 73 -8.43 10.24 -18.06
N ARG A 74 -9.19 10.26 -16.96
CA ARG A 74 -8.68 10.73 -15.66
C ARG A 74 -7.66 9.79 -15.04
N LEU A 75 -7.82 8.47 -15.21
CA LEU A 75 -6.82 7.49 -14.79
C LEU A 75 -5.49 7.74 -15.50
N ARG A 76 -5.49 7.90 -16.82
CA ARG A 76 -4.30 8.18 -17.62
C ARG A 76 -3.65 9.52 -17.25
N GLU A 77 -4.44 10.58 -17.14
CA GLU A 77 -3.96 11.90 -16.75
C GLU A 77 -3.26 11.87 -15.38
N ASN A 78 -3.84 11.18 -14.41
CA ASN A 78 -3.25 11.04 -13.08
C ASN A 78 -1.96 10.21 -13.10
N ALA A 79 -1.92 9.09 -13.81
CA ALA A 79 -0.72 8.28 -13.99
C ALA A 79 0.42 9.10 -14.59
N ARG A 80 0.16 9.79 -15.70
CA ARG A 80 1.15 10.64 -16.38
C ARG A 80 1.61 11.82 -15.54
N ARG A 81 0.69 12.44 -14.77
CA ARG A 81 1.02 13.55 -13.88
C ARG A 81 1.96 13.09 -12.76
N LEU A 82 1.66 11.95 -12.13
CA LEU A 82 2.50 11.36 -11.09
C LEU A 82 3.90 11.03 -11.64
N GLN A 83 3.97 10.32 -12.75
CA GLN A 83 5.23 9.95 -13.39
C GLN A 83 6.09 11.17 -13.73
N ARG A 84 5.48 12.22 -14.31
CA ARG A 84 6.21 13.46 -14.64
C ARG A 84 6.75 14.14 -13.39
N ALA A 85 5.97 14.21 -12.31
CA ALA A 85 6.37 14.85 -11.07
C ALA A 85 7.63 14.19 -10.46
N PHE A 86 7.69 12.86 -10.48
CA PHE A 86 8.84 12.13 -9.97
C PHE A 86 10.02 12.12 -10.94
N ARG A 87 9.79 11.81 -12.22
CA ARG A 87 10.87 11.71 -13.22
C ARG A 87 11.57 13.03 -13.48
N ALA A 88 10.92 14.17 -13.22
CA ALA A 88 11.56 15.47 -13.27
C ALA A 88 12.68 15.65 -12.23
N ARG A 89 12.70 14.81 -11.17
CA ARG A 89 13.69 14.87 -10.09
C ARG A 89 14.56 13.60 -10.00
N TYR A 90 13.98 12.45 -10.31
CA TYR A 90 14.61 11.13 -10.25
C TYR A 90 14.30 10.38 -11.54
N PRO A 91 15.24 10.34 -12.49
CA PRO A 91 14.99 9.71 -13.80
C PRO A 91 14.72 8.20 -13.70
N GLN A 92 15.32 7.53 -12.70
CA GLN A 92 15.13 6.09 -12.45
C GLN A 92 14.04 5.87 -11.40
N VAL A 93 12.77 5.99 -11.81
CA VAL A 93 11.61 5.74 -10.96
C VAL A 93 10.75 4.64 -11.57
N LEU A 94 10.50 3.60 -10.79
CA LEU A 94 9.57 2.54 -11.10
C LEU A 94 8.23 2.82 -10.43
N PHE A 95 7.14 2.72 -11.18
CA PHE A 95 5.79 2.83 -10.66
C PHE A 95 5.12 1.47 -10.63
N GLY A 96 4.53 1.11 -9.49
CA GLY A 96 3.66 -0.04 -9.34
C GLY A 96 2.20 0.40 -9.15
N TRP A 97 1.29 -0.25 -9.85
CA TRP A 97 -0.15 -0.14 -9.56
C TRP A 97 -0.54 -1.21 -8.55
N SER A 98 -1.05 -0.79 -7.38
CA SER A 98 -1.43 -1.72 -6.31
C SER A 98 -2.77 -2.40 -6.60
N TYR A 99 -2.74 -3.70 -6.85
CA TYR A 99 -3.93 -4.52 -7.10
C TYR A 99 -4.82 -4.61 -5.88
N LYS A 100 -4.23 -4.60 -4.69
CA LYS A 100 -4.98 -4.53 -3.41
C LYS A 100 -5.94 -3.34 -3.37
N THR A 101 -5.59 -2.23 -4.01
CA THR A 101 -6.43 -1.04 -4.07
C THR A 101 -7.55 -1.19 -5.09
N ASN A 102 -7.24 -1.71 -6.28
CA ASN A 102 -8.21 -1.98 -7.34
C ASN A 102 -7.61 -2.95 -8.37
N TYR A 103 -8.16 -4.15 -8.48
CA TYR A 103 -7.73 -5.19 -9.41
C TYR A 103 -8.69 -5.40 -10.60
N LEU A 104 -9.58 -4.44 -10.88
CA LEU A 104 -10.41 -4.48 -12.09
C LEU A 104 -9.51 -4.47 -13.33
N GLY A 105 -9.71 -5.45 -14.22
CA GLY A 105 -8.85 -5.64 -15.40
C GLY A 105 -8.72 -4.39 -16.26
N ALA A 106 -9.82 -3.67 -16.49
CA ALA A 106 -9.80 -2.42 -17.25
C ALA A 106 -8.91 -1.35 -16.60
N VAL A 107 -8.99 -1.20 -15.27
CA VAL A 107 -8.17 -0.24 -14.51
C VAL A 107 -6.70 -0.64 -14.56
N CYS A 108 -6.40 -1.90 -14.28
CA CYS A 108 -5.03 -2.42 -14.33
C CYS A 108 -4.39 -2.22 -15.71
N ASN A 109 -5.13 -2.56 -16.77
CA ASN A 109 -4.64 -2.40 -18.15
C ASN A 109 -4.32 -0.94 -18.50
N VAL A 110 -5.15 0.00 -18.05
CA VAL A 110 -4.86 1.42 -18.24
C VAL A 110 -3.52 1.81 -17.59
N PHE A 111 -3.29 1.39 -16.35
CA PHE A 111 -2.02 1.70 -15.67
C PHE A 111 -0.83 0.99 -16.30
N HIS A 112 -0.97 -0.27 -16.73
CA HIS A 112 0.10 -0.99 -17.44
C HIS A 112 0.44 -0.36 -18.79
N GLN A 113 -0.55 0.10 -19.53
CA GLN A 113 -0.33 0.85 -20.78
C GLN A 113 0.37 2.20 -20.55
N GLU A 114 0.19 2.78 -19.36
CA GLU A 114 0.96 3.97 -18.93
C GLU A 114 2.32 3.62 -18.32
N GLY A 115 2.75 2.35 -18.36
CA GLY A 115 4.07 1.89 -17.94
C GLY A 115 4.22 1.58 -16.46
N ALA A 116 3.12 1.36 -15.73
CA ALA A 116 3.19 0.88 -14.35
C ALA A 116 3.38 -0.63 -14.29
N CYS A 117 4.24 -1.10 -13.38
CA CYS A 117 4.32 -2.50 -12.98
C CYS A 117 3.09 -2.91 -12.16
N ALA A 118 2.85 -4.22 -12.01
CA ALA A 118 1.84 -4.73 -11.10
C ALA A 118 2.43 -4.88 -9.69
N GLU A 119 1.90 -4.16 -8.71
CA GLU A 119 2.18 -4.40 -7.30
C GLU A 119 1.09 -5.32 -6.75
N VAL A 120 1.49 -6.52 -6.30
CA VAL A 120 0.59 -7.60 -5.90
C VAL A 120 0.95 -8.11 -4.51
N VAL A 121 -0.06 -8.54 -3.73
CA VAL A 121 0.14 -8.97 -2.32
C VAL A 121 -0.32 -10.40 -2.07
N SER A 122 -0.74 -11.13 -3.09
CA SER A 122 -1.21 -12.51 -2.98
C SER A 122 -1.01 -13.30 -4.27
N ALA A 123 -1.07 -14.62 -4.19
CA ALA A 123 -1.04 -15.50 -5.35
C ALA A 123 -2.19 -15.19 -6.33
N PHE A 124 -3.38 -14.87 -5.81
CA PHE A 124 -4.52 -14.47 -6.65
C PHE A 124 -4.21 -13.23 -7.49
N GLU A 125 -3.67 -12.18 -6.87
CA GLU A 125 -3.32 -10.95 -7.58
C GLU A 125 -2.16 -11.17 -8.55
N TYR A 126 -1.18 -12.03 -8.20
CA TYR A 126 -0.10 -12.44 -9.08
C TYR A 126 -0.66 -13.08 -10.36
N GLN A 127 -1.50 -14.10 -10.22
CA GLN A 127 -2.14 -14.77 -11.37
C GLN A 127 -3.02 -13.81 -12.16
N ARG A 128 -3.69 -12.88 -11.48
CA ARG A 128 -4.47 -11.83 -12.15
C ARG A 128 -3.58 -10.94 -13.01
N ALA A 129 -2.45 -10.51 -12.53
CA ALA A 129 -1.48 -9.72 -13.30
C ALA A 129 -0.99 -10.51 -14.53
N ARG A 130 -0.63 -11.79 -14.34
CA ARG A 130 -0.21 -12.67 -15.44
C ARG A 130 -1.31 -12.84 -16.49
N SER A 131 -2.56 -13.01 -16.07
CA SER A 131 -3.71 -13.13 -16.98
C SER A 131 -3.98 -11.86 -17.80
N LEU A 132 -3.53 -10.70 -17.33
CA LEU A 132 -3.58 -9.43 -18.04
C LEU A 132 -2.34 -9.18 -18.92
N GLY A 133 -1.43 -10.16 -19.02
CA GLY A 133 -0.25 -10.09 -19.88
C GLY A 133 0.94 -9.35 -19.25
N VAL A 134 0.90 -9.03 -17.95
CA VAL A 134 2.05 -8.40 -17.27
C VAL A 134 3.20 -9.39 -17.17
N PRO A 135 4.39 -9.09 -17.72
CA PRO A 135 5.52 -10.01 -17.63
C PRO A 135 6.05 -10.10 -16.20
N GLY A 136 6.64 -11.26 -15.82
CA GLY A 136 7.10 -11.51 -14.45
C GLY A 136 8.02 -10.41 -13.91
N HIS A 137 9.00 -9.97 -14.70
CA HIS A 137 9.92 -8.90 -14.32
C HIS A 137 9.26 -7.51 -14.09
N CYS A 138 7.99 -7.36 -14.44
CA CYS A 138 7.17 -6.18 -14.12
C CYS A 138 6.18 -6.45 -12.98
N ILE A 139 6.40 -7.50 -12.18
CA ILE A 139 5.59 -7.77 -10.97
C ILE A 139 6.42 -7.47 -9.73
N LEU A 140 5.87 -6.62 -8.87
CA LEU A 140 6.38 -6.31 -7.53
C LEU A 140 5.57 -7.13 -6.54
N PHE A 141 6.13 -8.24 -6.07
CA PHE A 141 5.41 -9.20 -5.24
C PHE A 141 5.62 -8.92 -3.76
N ASN A 142 4.71 -8.15 -3.20
CA ASN A 142 4.60 -7.83 -1.78
C ASN A 142 3.74 -8.87 -1.03
N GLY A 143 3.38 -8.52 0.20
CA GLY A 143 2.44 -9.26 1.04
C GLY A 143 3.13 -10.18 2.04
N PRO A 144 2.46 -10.47 3.16
CA PRO A 144 3.05 -11.20 4.27
C PRO A 144 3.00 -12.72 4.10
N TYR A 145 2.36 -13.23 3.05
CA TYR A 145 2.26 -14.66 2.79
C TYR A 145 2.40 -14.97 1.30
N LYS A 146 3.36 -15.83 1.01
CA LYS A 146 3.59 -16.41 -0.31
C LYS A 146 3.84 -17.92 -0.14
N SER A 147 3.05 -18.75 -0.79
CA SER A 147 3.28 -20.20 -0.77
C SER A 147 4.53 -20.57 -1.59
N ARG A 148 5.06 -21.79 -1.39
CA ARG A 148 6.19 -22.30 -2.14
C ARG A 148 5.94 -22.24 -3.65
N GLU A 149 4.78 -22.69 -4.09
CA GLU A 149 4.43 -22.79 -5.51
C GLU A 149 4.44 -21.42 -6.21
N ILE A 150 3.93 -20.37 -5.53
CA ILE A 150 3.93 -19.03 -6.12
C ILE A 150 5.32 -18.39 -6.06
N LEU A 151 6.15 -18.74 -5.07
CA LEU A 151 7.55 -18.30 -5.03
C LEU A 151 8.37 -18.96 -6.14
N GLU A 152 8.21 -20.25 -6.38
CA GLU A 152 8.84 -20.98 -7.50
C GLU A 152 8.48 -20.33 -8.84
N GLN A 153 7.20 -19.99 -9.03
CA GLN A 153 6.76 -19.30 -10.22
C GLN A 153 7.37 -17.89 -10.32
N ALA A 154 7.36 -17.12 -9.24
CA ALA A 154 7.91 -15.77 -9.20
C ALA A 154 9.42 -15.74 -9.50
N VAL A 155 10.19 -16.67 -8.94
CA VAL A 155 11.63 -16.85 -9.20
C VAL A 155 11.87 -17.24 -10.66
N LYS A 156 11.09 -18.18 -11.19
CA LYS A 156 11.17 -18.59 -12.59
C LYS A 156 10.91 -17.45 -13.56
N GLU A 157 9.93 -16.61 -13.25
CA GLU A 157 9.48 -15.51 -14.09
C GLU A 157 10.26 -14.20 -13.85
N GLY A 158 11.17 -14.16 -12.87
CA GLY A 158 12.01 -13.00 -12.55
C GLY A 158 11.24 -11.84 -11.90
N ALA A 159 10.24 -12.13 -11.10
CA ALA A 159 9.49 -11.12 -10.36
C ALA A 159 10.34 -10.49 -9.25
N HIS A 160 10.04 -9.23 -8.90
CA HIS A 160 10.66 -8.55 -7.78
C HIS A 160 10.00 -8.99 -6.47
N ILE A 161 10.68 -9.83 -5.69
CA ILE A 161 10.12 -10.40 -4.46
C ILE A 161 10.49 -9.52 -3.26
N HIS A 162 9.45 -9.12 -2.51
CA HIS A 162 9.59 -8.32 -1.29
C HIS A 162 9.31 -9.21 -0.07
N ILE A 163 10.33 -9.44 0.75
CA ILE A 163 10.28 -10.31 1.91
C ILE A 163 9.72 -9.55 3.12
N ASP A 164 8.74 -10.13 3.80
CA ASP A 164 8.04 -9.53 4.93
C ASP A 164 8.50 -10.12 6.28
N HIS A 165 8.92 -11.40 6.34
CA HIS A 165 9.33 -12.09 7.57
C HIS A 165 10.34 -13.24 7.30
N LEU A 166 10.93 -13.76 8.39
CA LEU A 166 12.01 -14.75 8.31
C LEU A 166 11.61 -16.09 7.68
N ASP A 167 10.43 -16.61 7.99
CA ASP A 167 9.96 -17.88 7.44
C ASP A 167 9.86 -17.84 5.91
N GLU A 168 9.47 -16.69 5.39
CA GLU A 168 9.44 -16.45 3.95
C GLU A 168 10.85 -16.39 3.36
N LEU A 169 11.81 -15.77 4.06
CA LEU A 169 13.20 -15.73 3.63
C LEU A 169 13.76 -17.15 3.51
N TYR A 170 13.59 -17.99 4.54
CA TYR A 170 14.07 -19.39 4.51
C TYR A 170 13.43 -20.18 3.38
N LEU A 171 12.12 -20.03 3.18
CA LEU A 171 11.43 -20.69 2.08
C LEU A 171 11.96 -20.24 0.71
N LEU A 172 12.25 -18.95 0.56
CA LEU A 172 12.81 -18.41 -0.69
C LEU A 172 14.26 -18.84 -0.91
N GLU A 173 15.07 -18.98 0.15
CA GLU A 173 16.43 -19.55 0.08
C GLU A 173 16.39 -20.98 -0.49
N ASP A 174 15.47 -21.83 0.01
CA ASP A 174 15.28 -23.18 -0.50
C ASP A 174 14.89 -23.17 -1.98
N VAL A 175 13.90 -22.35 -2.35
CA VAL A 175 13.45 -22.24 -3.74
C VAL A 175 14.55 -21.72 -4.68
N ALA A 176 15.34 -20.74 -4.24
CA ALA A 176 16.46 -20.21 -5.02
C ALA A 176 17.56 -21.24 -5.21
N HIS A 177 17.90 -21.97 -4.14
CA HIS A 177 18.89 -23.06 -4.18
C HIS A 177 18.45 -24.18 -5.13
N GLU A 178 17.22 -24.67 -5.04
CA GLU A 178 16.67 -25.67 -5.94
C GLU A 178 16.62 -25.22 -7.40
N ALA A 179 16.36 -23.92 -7.63
CA ALA A 179 16.38 -23.34 -8.97
C ALA A 179 17.78 -23.07 -9.50
N GLY A 180 18.83 -23.17 -8.66
CA GLY A 180 20.20 -22.83 -9.01
C GLY A 180 20.39 -21.38 -9.43
N LYS A 181 19.66 -20.44 -8.80
CA LYS A 181 19.63 -19.02 -9.18
C LYS A 181 19.88 -18.11 -8.00
N GLU A 182 20.62 -17.03 -8.26
CA GLU A 182 20.59 -15.86 -7.39
C GLU A 182 19.29 -15.07 -7.64
N VAL A 183 18.60 -14.76 -6.57
CA VAL A 183 17.30 -14.05 -6.62
C VAL A 183 17.45 -12.69 -5.94
N PRO A 184 17.40 -11.58 -6.68
CA PRO A 184 17.40 -10.26 -6.07
C PRO A 184 16.11 -10.04 -5.28
N VAL A 185 16.26 -9.63 -4.03
CA VAL A 185 15.14 -9.44 -3.12
C VAL A 185 15.12 -8.04 -2.52
N THR A 186 13.94 -7.63 -2.06
CA THR A 186 13.73 -6.44 -1.25
C THR A 186 13.23 -6.88 0.11
N ILE A 187 13.70 -6.26 1.20
CA ILE A 187 13.18 -6.49 2.54
C ILE A 187 12.23 -5.36 2.94
N ARG A 188 11.14 -5.71 3.58
CA ARG A 188 10.22 -4.74 4.18
C ARG A 188 10.74 -4.33 5.54
N LEU A 189 10.90 -3.03 5.74
CA LEU A 189 11.33 -2.46 7.01
C LEU A 189 10.15 -1.98 7.85
N ASN A 190 10.32 -2.11 9.16
CA ASN A 190 9.45 -1.59 10.19
C ASN A 190 10.28 -0.74 11.14
N PHE A 191 9.87 0.48 11.40
CA PHE A 191 10.55 1.40 12.31
C PHE A 191 9.59 2.47 12.85
N ASP A 192 9.94 3.04 14.01
CA ASP A 192 9.16 4.13 14.58
C ASP A 192 9.42 5.43 13.81
N THR A 193 8.37 5.97 13.21
CA THR A 193 8.42 7.25 12.49
C THR A 193 8.24 8.47 13.39
N GLY A 194 7.83 8.28 14.64
CA GLY A 194 7.47 9.34 15.59
C GLY A 194 6.17 10.09 15.25
N TYR A 195 5.46 9.72 14.18
CA TYR A 195 4.22 10.39 13.75
C TYR A 195 2.94 9.59 13.99
N THR A 196 3.06 8.28 14.14
CA THR A 196 1.94 7.36 14.34
C THR A 196 2.28 6.38 15.43
N GLU A 197 1.26 5.73 16.02
CA GLU A 197 1.50 4.58 16.90
C GLU A 197 2.40 3.56 16.22
N PRO A 198 3.39 2.99 16.93
CA PRO A 198 4.31 2.00 16.38
C PRO A 198 3.55 0.82 15.76
N TRP A 199 3.85 0.51 14.52
CA TRP A 199 3.23 -0.58 13.79
C TRP A 199 4.21 -1.74 13.63
N SER A 200 4.02 -2.81 14.39
CA SER A 200 4.94 -3.94 14.44
C SER A 200 4.47 -5.21 13.71
N ARG A 201 3.38 -5.14 12.93
CA ARG A 201 2.76 -6.34 12.34
C ARG A 201 3.52 -6.92 11.15
N PHE A 202 4.26 -6.12 10.40
CA PHE A 202 4.87 -6.49 9.14
C PHE A 202 6.26 -5.91 9.02
N GLY A 203 7.13 -6.65 8.32
CA GLY A 203 8.48 -6.22 8.04
C GLY A 203 9.45 -6.45 9.20
N PHE A 204 10.71 -6.25 8.92
CA PHE A 204 11.81 -6.42 9.88
C PHE A 204 12.06 -5.12 10.62
N ASN A 205 12.07 -5.20 11.95
CA ASN A 205 12.23 -4.02 12.77
C ASN A 205 13.67 -3.52 12.79
N VAL A 206 13.84 -2.21 12.58
CA VAL A 206 15.14 -1.55 12.50
C VAL A 206 15.74 -1.35 13.90
N GLU A 207 14.94 -0.88 14.87
CA GLU A 207 15.39 -0.54 16.22
C GLU A 207 15.88 -1.77 17.00
N SER A 208 15.29 -2.94 16.76
CA SER A 208 15.73 -4.21 17.36
C SER A 208 16.99 -4.81 16.74
N GLY A 209 17.43 -4.29 15.60
CA GLY A 209 18.53 -4.86 14.80
C GLY A 209 18.12 -5.98 13.83
N GLN A 210 16.88 -6.49 13.91
CA GLN A 210 16.40 -7.59 13.06
C GLN A 210 16.57 -7.30 11.57
N ALA A 211 16.30 -6.09 11.14
CA ALA A 211 16.46 -5.68 9.74
C ALA A 211 17.91 -5.80 9.26
N MET A 212 18.86 -5.48 10.13
CA MET A 212 20.29 -5.58 9.83
C MET A 212 20.74 -7.05 9.75
N ASP A 213 20.28 -7.88 10.70
CA ASP A 213 20.62 -9.31 10.73
C ASP A 213 20.13 -10.01 9.44
N VAL A 214 18.91 -9.68 9.00
CA VAL A 214 18.35 -10.19 7.74
C VAL A 214 19.14 -9.71 6.53
N ALA A 215 19.49 -8.42 6.48
CA ALA A 215 20.30 -7.89 5.39
C ALA A 215 21.66 -8.57 5.31
N TRP A 216 22.34 -8.79 6.44
CA TRP A 216 23.60 -9.54 6.49
C TRP A 216 23.45 -10.98 5.98
N ARG A 217 22.38 -11.67 6.41
CA ARG A 217 22.11 -13.04 5.95
C ARG A 217 21.92 -13.14 4.44
N ILE A 218 21.24 -12.18 3.84
CA ILE A 218 21.00 -12.16 2.38
C ILE A 218 22.29 -11.88 1.61
N CYS A 219 23.22 -11.12 2.18
CA CYS A 219 24.47 -10.73 1.53
C CYS A 219 25.64 -11.70 1.77
N SER A 220 25.51 -12.67 2.68
CA SER A 220 26.55 -13.65 3.01
C SER A 220 26.47 -14.90 2.14
#